data_35795b8d4aa520c239c8dea4f103258a
#
_entry.id   35795b8d4aa520c239c8dea4f103258a
#
_cell.length_a   1.000
_cell.length_b   1.000
_cell.length_c   1.000
_cell.angle_alpha   90.00
_cell.angle_beta   90.00
_cell.angle_gamma   90.00
#
_symmetry.space_group_name_H-M   'P 1'
#
loop_
_entity.id
_entity.type
_entity.pdbx_description
1 polymer ?
#
loop_
_entity_poly.entity_id
_entity_poly.type
_entity_poly.pdbx_seq_one_letter_code
_entity_poly.pdbx_strand_id
1 'polypeptide(L)'
;MKFVGLVVGALSIGALPAQTHAASANADTVQRVVHVCAACHGAEGRSTSATFPNLAAQQPLYTIAQLKDFRGQVRSETDVQAYMWGVSALLDDAMIEGLAQYYSEMTPAPGKAAASGVDIEAGREIFAKGIPTRGIRACSGCHGNDAEGASVFPRLAGQQSDYVFRQLNLFRTRLRPHGILMKKEIANMTATEMRQVAEYVQSR
;
A
#
# COMPACT_ATOMS: atom_id res chain seq x y z
N MET A 1 -52.44 -8.97 63.56
CA MET A 1 -50.99 -9.06 63.30
C MET A 1 -50.77 -8.91 61.78
N LYS A 2 -50.22 -7.76 61.32
CA LYS A 2 -49.97 -7.48 59.91
C LYS A 2 -48.48 -7.65 59.67
N PHE A 3 -48.07 -8.61 58.83
CA PHE A 3 -46.70 -8.78 58.42
C PHE A 3 -46.40 -7.82 57.24
N VAL A 4 -45.43 -6.94 57.43
CA VAL A 4 -44.88 -6.08 56.37
C VAL A 4 -43.71 -6.81 55.78
N GLY A 5 -43.83 -7.22 54.52
CA GLY A 5 -42.74 -7.83 53.77
C GLY A 5 -41.79 -6.76 53.22
N LEU A 6 -40.50 -6.87 53.55
CA LEU A 6 -39.44 -6.02 53.07
C LEU A 6 -38.95 -6.60 51.76
N VAL A 7 -39.11 -5.88 50.61
CA VAL A 7 -38.57 -6.24 49.31
C VAL A 7 -37.20 -5.57 49.20
N VAL A 8 -36.14 -6.38 49.22
CA VAL A 8 -34.78 -5.93 48.94
C VAL A 8 -34.54 -6.02 47.43
N GLY A 9 -34.52 -4.87 46.77
CA GLY A 9 -34.17 -4.76 45.36
C GLY A 9 -32.66 -4.87 45.19
N ALA A 10 -32.18 -5.90 44.48
CA ALA A 10 -30.78 -6.02 44.09
C ALA A 10 -30.49 -5.08 42.90
N LEU A 11 -29.67 -4.06 43.10
CA LEU A 11 -29.11 -3.23 42.02
C LEU A 11 -28.01 -4.00 41.31
N SER A 12 -28.28 -4.46 40.10
CA SER A 12 -27.26 -5.04 39.21
C SER A 12 -26.47 -3.90 38.56
N ILE A 13 -25.24 -3.68 39.02
CA ILE A 13 -24.29 -2.77 38.34
C ILE A 13 -23.75 -3.50 37.13
N GLY A 14 -24.31 -3.19 35.96
CA GLY A 14 -23.78 -3.67 34.68
C GLY A 14 -22.41 -3.06 34.41
N ALA A 15 -21.34 -3.87 34.42
CA ALA A 15 -20.02 -3.45 33.97
C ALA A 15 -20.06 -3.24 32.45
N LEU A 16 -19.92 -1.99 32.01
CA LEU A 16 -19.69 -1.65 30.60
C LEU A 16 -18.34 -2.21 30.19
N PRO A 17 -18.22 -2.88 29.01
CA PRO A 17 -16.92 -3.32 28.51
C PRO A 17 -16.08 -2.08 28.22
N ALA A 18 -14.90 -2.01 28.83
CA ALA A 18 -13.90 -1.01 28.50
C ALA A 18 -13.44 -1.24 27.05
N GLN A 19 -13.84 -0.35 26.16
CA GLN A 19 -13.30 -0.31 24.80
C GLN A 19 -11.85 0.17 24.90
N THR A 20 -10.91 -0.75 24.80
CA THR A 20 -9.49 -0.42 24.62
C THR A 20 -9.32 0.14 23.20
N HIS A 21 -9.42 1.44 23.06
CA HIS A 21 -8.93 2.11 21.85
C HIS A 21 -7.42 1.91 21.84
N ALA A 22 -6.90 1.24 20.82
CA ALA A 22 -5.47 1.23 20.58
C ALA A 22 -5.01 2.70 20.49
N ALA A 23 -4.07 3.10 21.34
CA ALA A 23 -3.57 4.46 21.34
C ALA A 23 -2.92 4.74 19.98
N SER A 24 -3.40 5.75 19.25
CA SER A 24 -2.74 6.21 18.03
C SER A 24 -1.34 6.72 18.36
N ALA A 25 -0.39 6.51 17.45
CA ALA A 25 0.95 7.04 17.64
C ALA A 25 0.90 8.58 17.74
N ASN A 26 1.69 9.14 18.66
CA ASN A 26 1.81 10.59 18.79
C ASN A 26 2.37 11.18 17.47
N ALA A 27 1.76 12.26 16.97
CA ALA A 27 2.13 12.93 15.72
C ALA A 27 3.62 13.31 15.66
N ASP A 28 4.22 13.78 16.77
CA ASP A 28 5.64 14.11 16.82
C ASP A 28 6.53 12.88 16.65
N THR A 29 6.09 11.73 17.14
CA THR A 29 6.81 10.47 16.96
C THR A 29 6.72 9.97 15.53
N VAL A 30 5.54 10.06 14.91
CA VAL A 30 5.35 9.77 13.47
C VAL A 30 6.29 10.66 12.64
N GLN A 31 6.32 11.97 12.93
CA GLN A 31 7.17 12.92 12.20
C GLN A 31 8.67 12.58 12.29
N ARG A 32 9.16 12.13 13.45
CA ARG A 32 10.55 11.68 13.59
C ARG A 32 10.85 10.46 12.71
N VAL A 33 9.93 9.50 12.64
CA VAL A 33 10.09 8.30 11.78
C VAL A 33 10.00 8.67 10.30
N VAL A 34 9.13 9.61 9.92
CA VAL A 34 9.03 10.14 8.55
C VAL A 34 10.39 10.67 8.06
N HIS A 35 11.19 11.33 8.90
CA HIS A 35 12.54 11.78 8.51
C HIS A 35 13.46 10.61 8.13
N VAL A 36 13.34 9.47 8.79
CA VAL A 36 14.10 8.26 8.42
C VAL A 36 13.62 7.73 7.07
N CYS A 37 12.33 7.67 6.84
CA CYS A 37 11.73 7.20 5.57
C CYS A 37 12.13 8.12 4.40
N ALA A 38 12.17 9.43 4.64
CA ALA A 38 12.49 10.45 3.63
C ALA A 38 13.91 10.28 3.04
N ALA A 39 14.84 9.68 3.76
CA ALA A 39 16.20 9.43 3.27
C ALA A 39 16.21 8.61 1.96
N CYS A 40 15.25 7.71 1.77
CA CYS A 40 15.13 6.88 0.57
C CYS A 40 13.89 7.25 -0.26
N HIS A 41 12.76 7.54 0.40
CA HIS A 41 11.48 7.79 -0.27
C HIS A 41 11.24 9.27 -0.61
N GLY A 42 12.21 10.13 -0.33
CA GLY A 42 12.14 11.57 -0.60
C GLY A 42 11.28 12.33 0.40
N ALA A 43 11.43 13.64 0.40
CA ALA A 43 10.61 14.53 1.21
C ALA A 43 9.13 14.33 0.86
N GLU A 44 8.26 14.30 1.87
CA GLU A 44 6.82 14.06 1.73
C GLU A 44 6.48 12.75 1.00
N GLY A 45 7.42 11.80 0.92
CA GLY A 45 7.20 10.53 0.23
C GLY A 45 7.23 10.61 -1.29
N ARG A 46 7.82 11.65 -1.87
CA ARG A 46 8.03 11.81 -3.31
C ARG A 46 9.47 11.48 -3.67
N SER A 47 9.72 10.23 -4.03
CA SER A 47 11.06 9.73 -4.34
C SER A 47 11.62 10.33 -5.63
N THR A 48 12.88 10.71 -5.60
CA THR A 48 13.65 11.08 -6.79
C THR A 48 14.39 9.90 -7.42
N SER A 49 14.40 8.75 -6.76
CA SER A 49 15.08 7.54 -7.21
C SER A 49 14.11 6.56 -7.86
N ALA A 50 14.47 5.99 -9.00
CA ALA A 50 13.72 4.92 -9.66
C ALA A 50 13.67 3.62 -8.83
N THR A 51 14.60 3.46 -7.87
CA THR A 51 14.68 2.28 -6.99
C THR A 51 13.63 2.29 -5.89
N PHE A 52 13.38 3.47 -5.29
CA PHE A 52 12.50 3.61 -4.14
C PHE A 52 11.12 4.12 -4.57
N PRO A 53 10.02 3.51 -4.12
CA PRO A 53 8.70 3.95 -4.52
C PRO A 53 8.31 5.31 -3.90
N ASN A 54 7.40 6.01 -4.58
CA ASN A 54 6.64 7.08 -3.99
C ASN A 54 5.68 6.52 -2.92
N LEU A 55 5.60 7.18 -1.77
CA LEU A 55 4.67 6.88 -0.68
C LEU A 55 3.51 7.87 -0.62
N ALA A 56 3.69 9.07 -1.18
CA ALA A 56 2.71 10.15 -1.19
C ALA A 56 1.37 9.72 -1.81
N ALA A 57 0.28 10.07 -1.16
CA ALA A 57 -1.10 9.74 -1.52
C ALA A 57 -1.36 8.23 -1.68
N GLN A 58 -0.54 7.37 -1.04
CA GLN A 58 -0.77 5.93 -1.09
C GLN A 58 -1.95 5.54 -0.21
N GLN A 59 -2.67 4.49 -0.59
CA GLN A 59 -3.81 3.97 0.16
C GLN A 59 -3.37 3.47 1.54
N PRO A 60 -4.00 3.94 2.65
CA PRO A 60 -3.57 3.60 4.01
C PRO A 60 -3.56 2.10 4.26
N LEU A 61 -4.63 1.40 3.90
CA LEU A 61 -4.74 -0.05 4.11
C LEU A 61 -3.66 -0.84 3.36
N TYR A 62 -3.29 -0.38 2.15
CA TYR A 62 -2.19 -0.96 1.41
C TYR A 62 -0.85 -0.73 2.12
N THR A 63 -0.59 0.51 2.57
CA THR A 63 0.65 0.86 3.28
C THR A 63 0.79 0.05 4.57
N ILE A 64 -0.28 -0.08 5.36
CA ILE A 64 -0.32 -0.89 6.59
C ILE A 64 0.04 -2.34 6.26
N ALA A 65 -0.61 -2.93 5.26
CA ALA A 65 -0.35 -4.31 4.87
C ALA A 65 1.12 -4.51 4.44
N GLN A 66 1.68 -3.59 3.65
CA GLN A 66 3.06 -3.72 3.19
C GLN A 66 4.09 -3.55 4.32
N LEU A 67 3.89 -2.61 5.24
CA LEU A 67 4.78 -2.43 6.38
C LEU A 67 4.73 -3.65 7.33
N LYS A 68 3.55 -4.24 7.55
CA LYS A 68 3.40 -5.49 8.32
C LYS A 68 4.08 -6.66 7.61
N ASP A 69 3.95 -6.77 6.30
CA ASP A 69 4.63 -7.81 5.49
C ASP A 69 6.16 -7.66 5.54
N PHE A 70 6.68 -6.43 5.51
CA PHE A 70 8.12 -6.20 5.69
C PHE A 70 8.58 -6.50 7.11
N ARG A 71 7.85 -6.05 8.12
CA ARG A 71 8.15 -6.33 9.54
C ARG A 71 8.17 -7.84 9.83
N GLY A 72 7.23 -8.58 9.27
CA GLY A 72 7.15 -10.03 9.38
C GLY A 72 8.09 -10.78 8.41
N GLN A 73 8.90 -10.09 7.62
CA GLN A 73 9.80 -10.65 6.60
C GLN A 73 9.08 -11.52 5.56
N VAL A 74 7.77 -11.32 5.39
CA VAL A 74 6.92 -12.04 4.44
C VAL A 74 7.12 -11.50 3.03
N ARG A 75 7.15 -10.16 2.88
CA ARG A 75 7.48 -9.52 1.62
C ARG A 75 8.99 -9.41 1.49
N SER A 76 9.53 -10.01 0.42
CA SER A 76 10.93 -9.96 0.06
C SER A 76 11.11 -9.30 -1.32
N GLU A 77 12.27 -8.73 -1.52
CA GLU A 77 12.76 -8.26 -2.82
C GLU A 77 14.24 -8.60 -2.84
N THR A 78 14.95 -8.47 -3.93
CA THR A 78 16.39 -8.70 -3.94
C THR A 78 17.16 -7.73 -3.00
N ASP A 79 18.14 -7.01 -3.37
CA ASP A 79 19.04 -6.28 -2.47
C ASP A 79 18.40 -5.18 -1.59
N VAL A 80 17.23 -4.66 -1.97
CA VAL A 80 16.55 -3.56 -1.27
C VAL A 80 15.73 -4.02 -0.05
N GLN A 81 15.41 -5.30 0.03
CA GLN A 81 14.56 -5.84 1.10
C GLN A 81 15.16 -5.70 2.50
N ALA A 82 16.47 -5.86 2.62
CA ALA A 82 17.16 -5.78 3.90
C ALA A 82 16.95 -4.44 4.60
N TYR A 83 16.88 -3.34 3.84
CA TYR A 83 16.60 -2.02 4.40
C TYR A 83 15.19 -1.94 4.96
N MET A 84 14.18 -2.38 4.20
CA MET A 84 12.79 -2.31 4.65
C MET A 84 12.50 -3.28 5.81
N TRP A 85 13.14 -4.43 5.86
CA TRP A 85 13.04 -5.33 7.02
C TRP A 85 13.61 -4.69 8.27
N GLY A 86 14.82 -4.09 8.17
CA GLY A 86 15.47 -3.42 9.28
C GLY A 86 14.66 -2.22 9.81
N VAL A 87 14.18 -1.36 8.93
CA VAL A 87 13.38 -0.20 9.30
C VAL A 87 12.02 -0.62 9.88
N SER A 88 11.35 -1.60 9.25
CA SER A 88 10.01 -2.02 9.67
C SER A 88 10.01 -2.82 10.97
N ALA A 89 11.11 -3.52 11.29
CA ALA A 89 11.23 -4.29 12.54
C ALA A 89 11.02 -3.46 13.81
N LEU A 90 11.28 -2.16 13.73
CA LEU A 90 11.17 -1.22 14.87
C LEU A 90 9.79 -0.55 14.96
N LEU A 91 8.87 -0.82 14.03
CA LEU A 91 7.55 -0.19 13.97
C LEU A 91 6.52 -1.05 14.70
N ASP A 92 5.84 -0.50 15.68
CA ASP A 92 4.61 -1.09 16.23
C ASP A 92 3.39 -0.81 15.34
N ASP A 93 2.26 -1.39 15.66
CA ASP A 93 1.04 -1.23 14.85
C ASP A 93 0.55 0.22 14.82
N ALA A 94 0.61 0.92 15.96
CA ALA A 94 0.20 2.32 16.05
C ALA A 94 1.06 3.23 15.15
N MET A 95 2.38 2.97 15.11
CA MET A 95 3.31 3.69 14.24
C MET A 95 3.05 3.37 12.77
N ILE A 96 2.81 2.11 12.42
CA ILE A 96 2.46 1.70 11.06
C ILE A 96 1.19 2.42 10.58
N GLU A 97 0.16 2.48 11.42
CA GLU A 97 -1.09 3.19 11.11
C GLU A 97 -0.86 4.70 10.99
N GLY A 98 -0.09 5.30 11.89
CA GLY A 98 0.26 6.72 11.83
C GLY A 98 1.04 7.10 10.58
N LEU A 99 2.01 6.28 10.16
CA LEU A 99 2.76 6.49 8.92
C LEU A 99 1.87 6.33 7.68
N ALA A 100 0.97 5.34 7.68
CA ALA A 100 0.05 5.12 6.58
C ALA A 100 -0.91 6.31 6.40
N GLN A 101 -1.45 6.83 7.51
CA GLN A 101 -2.27 8.03 7.49
C GLN A 101 -1.48 9.24 6.99
N TYR A 102 -0.29 9.49 7.55
CA TYR A 102 0.58 10.61 7.15
C TYR A 102 0.82 10.62 5.63
N TYR A 103 1.28 9.52 5.04
CA TYR A 103 1.58 9.48 3.62
C TYR A 103 0.33 9.55 2.73
N SER A 104 -0.82 9.08 3.19
CA SER A 104 -2.07 9.17 2.43
C SER A 104 -2.54 10.62 2.21
N GLU A 105 -2.18 11.52 3.12
CA GLU A 105 -2.55 12.93 3.09
C GLU A 105 -1.58 13.80 2.28
N MET A 106 -0.42 13.25 1.90
CA MET A 106 0.57 13.97 1.12
C MET A 106 0.13 14.15 -0.33
N THR A 107 0.49 15.30 -0.92
CA THR A 107 0.27 15.55 -2.34
C THR A 107 0.97 14.48 -3.18
N PRO A 108 0.28 13.80 -4.10
CA PRO A 108 0.88 12.76 -4.90
C PRO A 108 2.07 13.26 -5.73
N ALA A 109 2.99 12.36 -6.05
CA ALA A 109 4.06 12.68 -6.99
C ALA A 109 3.45 13.00 -8.37
N PRO A 110 3.94 14.03 -9.06
CA PRO A 110 3.50 14.32 -10.42
C PRO A 110 3.89 13.21 -11.37
N GLY A 111 3.08 13.02 -12.41
CA GLY A 111 3.42 12.12 -13.49
C GLY A 111 4.73 12.54 -14.18
N LYS A 112 5.50 11.55 -14.64
CA LYS A 112 6.73 11.73 -15.40
C LYS A 112 6.54 11.22 -16.82
N ALA A 113 7.22 11.83 -17.78
CA ALA A 113 7.24 11.35 -19.15
C ALA A 113 7.72 9.89 -19.21
N ALA A 114 7.13 9.11 -20.10
CA ALA A 114 7.56 7.76 -20.38
C ALA A 114 8.98 7.72 -20.97
N ALA A 115 9.67 6.62 -20.75
CA ALA A 115 10.97 6.39 -21.38
C ALA A 115 10.85 6.36 -22.91
N SER A 116 11.88 6.89 -23.59
CA SER A 116 11.93 6.88 -25.06
C SER A 116 11.86 5.44 -25.61
N GLY A 117 11.07 5.25 -26.66
CA GLY A 117 10.91 3.96 -27.33
C GLY A 117 9.92 3.00 -26.66
N VAL A 118 9.26 3.39 -25.57
CA VAL A 118 8.18 2.60 -24.97
C VAL A 118 6.83 3.06 -25.54
N ASP A 119 6.03 2.11 -26.01
CA ASP A 119 4.65 2.37 -26.46
C ASP A 119 3.72 2.55 -25.25
N ILE A 120 3.58 3.80 -24.83
CA ILE A 120 2.73 4.18 -23.69
C ILE A 120 1.25 4.01 -24.01
N GLU A 121 0.87 4.11 -25.28
CA GLU A 121 -0.53 3.94 -25.68
C GLU A 121 -0.95 2.47 -25.54
N ALA A 122 -0.09 1.53 -25.90
CA ALA A 122 -0.33 0.12 -25.62
C ALA A 122 -0.45 -0.12 -24.11
N GLY A 123 0.38 0.55 -23.31
CA GLY A 123 0.27 0.50 -21.84
C GLY A 123 -1.08 1.01 -21.32
N ARG A 124 -1.57 2.11 -21.87
CA ARG A 124 -2.89 2.68 -21.57
C ARG A 124 -4.03 1.71 -21.92
N GLU A 125 -3.97 1.11 -23.10
CA GLU A 125 -4.99 0.15 -23.54
C GLU A 125 -5.00 -1.10 -22.63
N ILE A 126 -3.85 -1.65 -22.29
CA ILE A 126 -3.76 -2.79 -21.37
C ILE A 126 -4.30 -2.40 -19.99
N PHE A 127 -3.94 -1.22 -19.47
CA PHE A 127 -4.42 -0.76 -18.18
C PHE A 127 -5.94 -0.62 -18.15
N ALA A 128 -6.53 0.00 -19.18
CA ALA A 128 -7.94 0.32 -19.25
C ALA A 128 -8.82 -0.89 -19.64
N LYS A 129 -8.33 -1.80 -20.48
CA LYS A 129 -9.14 -2.88 -21.09
C LYS A 129 -8.63 -4.29 -20.79
N GLY A 130 -7.38 -4.42 -20.33
CA GLY A 130 -6.73 -5.73 -20.20
C GLY A 130 -6.42 -6.37 -21.57
N ILE A 131 -6.21 -7.68 -21.55
CA ILE A 131 -6.06 -8.52 -22.75
C ILE A 131 -6.95 -9.74 -22.58
N PRO A 132 -8.27 -9.62 -22.86
CA PRO A 132 -9.27 -10.66 -22.56
C PRO A 132 -8.94 -12.01 -23.19
N THR A 133 -8.37 -12.01 -24.40
CA THR A 133 -7.99 -13.25 -25.11
C THR A 133 -6.91 -14.06 -24.39
N ARG A 134 -6.21 -13.45 -23.43
CA ARG A 134 -5.19 -14.10 -22.58
C ARG A 134 -5.59 -14.14 -21.09
N GLY A 135 -6.84 -13.81 -20.79
CA GLY A 135 -7.35 -13.82 -19.43
C GLY A 135 -6.76 -12.71 -18.53
N ILE A 136 -6.20 -11.65 -19.11
CA ILE A 136 -5.68 -10.48 -18.39
C ILE A 136 -6.81 -9.46 -18.28
N ARG A 137 -7.26 -9.22 -17.05
CA ARG A 137 -8.34 -8.24 -16.80
C ARG A 137 -7.80 -6.81 -16.86
N ALA A 138 -8.71 -5.83 -17.04
CA ALA A 138 -8.38 -4.42 -16.92
C ALA A 138 -7.81 -4.10 -15.54
N CYS A 139 -6.63 -3.46 -15.49
CA CYS A 139 -6.00 -3.05 -14.24
C CYS A 139 -6.83 -1.98 -13.52
N SER A 140 -7.49 -1.11 -14.31
CA SER A 140 -8.39 -0.06 -13.82
C SER A 140 -9.53 -0.57 -12.95
N GLY A 141 -9.98 -1.82 -13.14
CA GLY A 141 -11.05 -2.41 -12.35
C GLY A 141 -10.77 -2.52 -10.86
N CYS A 142 -9.49 -2.53 -10.47
CA CYS A 142 -9.06 -2.53 -9.07
C CYS A 142 -8.29 -1.26 -8.71
N HIS A 143 -7.43 -0.78 -9.61
CA HIS A 143 -6.54 0.36 -9.34
C HIS A 143 -7.15 1.73 -9.65
N GLY A 144 -8.43 1.79 -10.09
CA GLY A 144 -9.11 3.02 -10.49
C GLY A 144 -8.79 3.44 -11.92
N ASN A 145 -9.67 4.24 -12.52
CA ASN A 145 -9.55 4.66 -13.92
C ASN A 145 -8.32 5.53 -14.18
N ASP A 146 -7.95 6.35 -13.19
CA ASP A 146 -6.77 7.21 -13.21
C ASP A 146 -5.59 6.60 -12.40
N ALA A 147 -5.65 5.29 -12.14
CA ALA A 147 -4.67 4.57 -11.35
C ALA A 147 -4.49 5.11 -9.92
N GLU A 148 -5.51 5.74 -9.37
CA GLU A 148 -5.54 6.38 -8.05
C GLU A 148 -5.61 5.38 -6.89
N GLY A 149 -5.98 4.14 -7.16
CA GLY A 149 -6.20 3.10 -6.17
C GLY A 149 -7.46 3.30 -5.33
N ALA A 150 -7.82 2.29 -4.55
CA ALA A 150 -8.93 2.36 -3.58
C ALA A 150 -8.77 1.29 -2.50
N SER A 151 -8.95 1.66 -1.23
CA SER A 151 -8.95 0.69 -0.12
C SER A 151 -7.63 -0.10 -0.04
N VAL A 152 -7.65 -1.40 -0.29
CA VAL A 152 -6.47 -2.28 -0.29
C VAL A 152 -5.70 -2.26 -1.63
N PHE A 153 -6.28 -1.71 -2.68
CA PHE A 153 -5.65 -1.61 -3.99
C PHE A 153 -4.81 -0.33 -4.08
N PRO A 154 -3.49 -0.45 -4.31
CA PRO A 154 -2.62 0.72 -4.26
C PRO A 154 -2.85 1.71 -5.38
N ARG A 155 -2.57 3.00 -5.06
CA ARG A 155 -2.32 4.04 -6.04
C ARG A 155 -1.10 3.67 -6.87
N LEU A 156 -1.22 3.76 -8.18
CA LEU A 156 -0.14 3.53 -9.15
C LEU A 156 0.20 4.81 -9.93
N ALA A 157 -0.72 5.77 -10.00
CA ALA A 157 -0.50 7.04 -10.69
C ALA A 157 0.70 7.79 -10.12
N GLY A 158 1.62 8.18 -11.00
CA GLY A 158 2.88 8.85 -10.65
C GLY A 158 3.94 7.95 -10.02
N GLN A 159 3.71 6.63 -9.89
CA GLN A 159 4.69 5.72 -9.31
C GLN A 159 5.85 5.47 -10.28
N GLN A 160 7.06 5.31 -9.75
CA GLN A 160 8.28 5.06 -10.55
C GLN A 160 8.12 3.81 -11.42
N SER A 161 8.30 3.94 -12.74
CA SER A 161 8.07 2.84 -13.69
C SER A 161 8.98 1.64 -13.43
N ASP A 162 10.24 1.86 -13.08
CA ASP A 162 11.16 0.77 -12.73
C ASP A 162 10.73 0.02 -11.48
N TYR A 163 10.22 0.74 -10.48
CA TYR A 163 9.63 0.10 -9.30
C TYR A 163 8.40 -0.74 -9.69
N VAL A 164 7.47 -0.18 -10.46
CA VAL A 164 6.27 -0.92 -10.89
C VAL A 164 6.64 -2.16 -11.70
N PHE A 165 7.52 -2.02 -12.67
CA PHE A 165 7.99 -3.15 -13.49
C PHE A 165 8.65 -4.24 -12.64
N ARG A 166 9.51 -3.85 -11.68
CA ARG A 166 10.12 -4.80 -10.75
C ARG A 166 9.05 -5.50 -9.90
N GLN A 167 8.06 -4.78 -9.36
CA GLN A 167 7.00 -5.38 -8.58
C GLN A 167 6.14 -6.36 -9.38
N LEU A 168 5.80 -6.05 -10.63
CA LEU A 168 5.09 -6.97 -11.51
C LEU A 168 5.88 -8.29 -11.70
N ASN A 169 7.19 -8.23 -11.86
CA ASN A 169 8.02 -9.43 -11.93
C ASN A 169 8.07 -10.19 -10.59
N LEU A 170 8.16 -9.48 -9.46
CA LEU A 170 8.22 -10.10 -8.14
C LEU A 170 6.93 -10.84 -7.77
N PHE A 171 5.76 -10.36 -8.21
CA PHE A 171 4.50 -11.09 -8.00
C PHE A 171 4.47 -12.47 -8.67
N ARG A 172 5.28 -12.71 -9.69
CA ARG A 172 5.42 -14.04 -10.32
C ARG A 172 6.23 -15.03 -9.49
N THR A 173 6.94 -14.54 -8.51
CA THR A 173 7.82 -15.31 -7.63
C THR A 173 7.12 -15.67 -6.30
N ARG A 174 7.89 -16.18 -5.34
CA ARG A 174 7.46 -16.40 -3.95
C ARG A 174 7.80 -15.23 -3.02
N LEU A 175 8.43 -14.17 -3.56
CA LEU A 175 8.94 -13.05 -2.75
C LEU A 175 7.82 -12.10 -2.28
N ARG A 176 6.64 -12.18 -2.89
CA ARG A 176 5.42 -11.46 -2.48
C ARG A 176 4.23 -12.42 -2.32
N PRO A 177 4.25 -13.29 -1.29
CA PRO A 177 3.27 -14.37 -1.14
C PRO A 177 1.83 -13.86 -0.95
N HIS A 178 1.63 -12.70 -0.30
CA HIS A 178 0.31 -12.10 -0.13
C HIS A 178 -0.23 -11.40 -1.39
N GLY A 179 0.57 -11.32 -2.45
CA GLY A 179 0.17 -10.77 -3.75
C GLY A 179 -0.59 -11.74 -4.66
N ILE A 180 -1.40 -12.64 -4.11
CA ILE A 180 -2.07 -13.74 -4.85
C ILE A 180 -2.93 -13.21 -6.01
N LEU A 181 -3.70 -12.13 -5.79
CA LEU A 181 -4.52 -11.52 -6.84
C LEU A 181 -3.62 -11.02 -7.98
N MET A 182 -2.59 -10.22 -7.67
CA MET A 182 -1.69 -9.70 -8.68
C MET A 182 -0.96 -10.81 -9.43
N LYS A 183 -0.51 -11.85 -8.73
CA LYS A 183 0.12 -13.02 -9.38
C LYS A 183 -0.77 -13.62 -10.46
N LYS A 184 -2.07 -13.75 -10.18
CA LYS A 184 -3.05 -14.27 -11.14
C LYS A 184 -3.23 -13.35 -12.32
N GLU A 185 -3.40 -12.05 -12.07
CA GLU A 185 -3.71 -11.06 -13.12
C GLU A 185 -2.57 -10.89 -14.12
N ILE A 186 -1.32 -10.98 -13.65
CA ILE A 186 -0.14 -10.74 -14.50
C ILE A 186 0.49 -12.04 -15.05
N ALA A 187 -0.07 -13.21 -14.75
CA ALA A 187 0.53 -14.50 -15.08
C ALA A 187 0.89 -14.61 -16.58
N ASN A 188 0.02 -14.12 -17.42
CA ASN A 188 0.13 -14.22 -18.89
C ASN A 188 0.69 -12.92 -19.55
N MET A 189 1.12 -11.91 -18.79
CA MET A 189 1.72 -10.71 -19.36
C MET A 189 3.16 -10.97 -19.81
N THR A 190 3.55 -10.39 -20.93
CA THR A 190 4.96 -10.34 -21.35
C THR A 190 5.74 -9.24 -20.60
N ALA A 191 7.07 -9.32 -20.63
CA ALA A 191 7.89 -8.27 -20.03
C ALA A 191 7.68 -6.90 -20.72
N THR A 192 7.47 -6.89 -22.04
CA THR A 192 7.16 -5.66 -22.78
C THR A 192 5.87 -5.03 -22.30
N GLU A 193 4.79 -5.79 -22.17
CA GLU A 193 3.50 -5.30 -21.69
C GLU A 193 3.57 -4.79 -20.23
N MET A 194 4.31 -5.48 -19.36
CA MET A 194 4.57 -4.99 -18.01
C MET A 194 5.32 -3.66 -18.01
N ARG A 195 6.29 -3.48 -18.90
CA ARG A 195 7.02 -2.21 -19.05
C ARG A 195 6.10 -1.11 -19.58
N GLN A 196 5.29 -1.39 -20.60
CA GLN A 196 4.33 -0.45 -21.16
C GLN A 196 3.33 0.05 -20.11
N VAL A 197 2.75 -0.87 -19.33
CA VAL A 197 1.85 -0.49 -18.22
C VAL A 197 2.58 0.30 -17.13
N ALA A 198 3.81 -0.07 -16.78
CA ALA A 198 4.60 0.64 -15.78
C ALA A 198 4.90 2.09 -16.21
N GLU A 199 5.27 2.32 -17.47
CA GLU A 199 5.49 3.66 -18.02
C GLU A 199 4.18 4.47 -18.09
N TYR A 200 3.08 3.81 -18.45
CA TYR A 200 1.76 4.47 -18.46
C TYR A 200 1.39 4.96 -17.06
N VAL A 201 1.44 4.12 -16.03
CA VAL A 201 1.04 4.57 -14.68
C VAL A 201 1.98 5.61 -14.08
N GLN A 202 3.27 5.58 -14.45
CA GLN A 202 4.21 6.64 -14.08
C GLN A 202 3.79 8.00 -14.66
N SER A 203 3.24 8.03 -15.85
CA SER A 203 2.87 9.26 -16.56
C SER A 203 1.56 9.89 -16.07
N ARG A 204 0.83 9.24 -15.15
CA ARG A 204 -0.48 9.68 -14.67
C ARG A 204 -0.39 10.68 -13.51
#